data_61491237191e9fc614a9f5fea155bcaf
#
_entry.id   61491237191e9fc614a9f5fea155bcaf
#
_cell.length_a   1.000
_cell.length_b   1.000
_cell.length_c   1.000
_cell.angle_alpha   90.00
_cell.angle_beta   90.00
_cell.angle_gamma   90.00
#
_symmetry.space_group_name_H-M   'P 1'
#
loop_
_entity.id
_entity.type
_entity.pdbx_description
1 polymer ?
#
loop_
_entity_poly.entity_id
_entity_poly.type
_entity_poly.pdbx_seq_one_letter_code
_entity_poly.pdbx_strand_id
1 'polypeptide(L)'
;MDVKENGNTWETEVDELDIFLGQNYIVTHHDYPITAIEETWEACNRDPRNTQNGADHLLYKITDRLVAEYMPTVEKIDAAIDQIEDQVFDRPSPRTLEKLFVLKRVLLAMRRILLPQREVLNKLARDDYRVIDPKDRIFFRDIYDHLVRLHDLNESLRDLVSGALDTYLSVINNRMNEVMKTLTIITTLFMPLTFLTGFFGMNFFEPLGLMKAWTTTPVFYVVLAINILMPIGMYIWMRRRMWL
;
A
#
# COMPACT_ATOMS: atom_id res chain seq x y z
N MET A 1 -3.88 18.48 -9.98
CA MET A 1 -4.14 17.39 -9.01
C MET A 1 -3.16 17.56 -7.87
N ASP A 2 -3.64 17.92 -6.73
CA ASP A 2 -2.81 18.08 -5.54
C ASP A 2 -3.06 16.89 -4.59
N VAL A 3 -2.00 16.23 -4.16
CA VAL A 3 -2.07 15.11 -3.24
C VAL A 3 -1.45 15.57 -1.94
N LYS A 4 -2.29 15.83 -0.94
CA LYS A 4 -1.88 16.32 0.38
C LYS A 4 -1.82 15.15 1.36
N GLU A 5 -0.68 14.98 1.98
CA GLU A 5 -0.54 14.11 3.14
C GLU A 5 -1.03 14.88 4.38
N ASN A 6 -2.22 14.53 4.86
CA ASN A 6 -2.80 15.12 6.07
C ASN A 6 -2.72 14.10 7.22
N GLY A 7 -1.54 14.05 7.85
CA GLY A 7 -1.25 13.13 8.96
C GLY A 7 -1.20 11.65 8.56
N ASN A 8 -2.34 10.99 8.39
CA ASN A 8 -2.45 9.55 8.05
C ASN A 8 -3.32 9.31 6.81
N THR A 9 -3.88 10.37 6.21
CA THR A 9 -4.78 10.30 5.05
C THR A 9 -4.17 11.06 3.88
N TRP A 10 -4.22 10.44 2.71
CA TRP A 10 -3.91 11.09 1.45
C TRP A 10 -5.23 11.58 0.85
N GLU A 11 -5.38 12.89 0.75
CA GLU A 11 -6.52 13.51 0.09
C GLU A 11 -6.12 13.91 -1.33
N THR A 12 -6.96 13.52 -2.28
CA THR A 12 -6.75 13.83 -3.69
C THR A 12 -7.72 14.93 -4.07
N GLU A 13 -7.22 16.15 -4.23
CA GLU A 13 -7.98 17.26 -4.82
C GLU A 13 -7.74 17.26 -6.34
N VAL A 14 -8.81 17.26 -7.10
CA VAL A 14 -8.79 17.31 -8.56
C VAL A 14 -9.44 18.60 -8.99
N ASP A 15 -8.64 19.46 -9.62
CA ASP A 15 -9.12 20.71 -10.17
C ASP A 15 -9.45 20.51 -11.66
N GLU A 16 -10.54 21.10 -12.12
CA GLU A 16 -10.96 21.10 -13.50
C GLU A 16 -10.43 22.33 -14.21
N LEU A 17 -9.92 22.15 -15.40
CA LEU A 17 -9.47 23.21 -16.27
C LEU A 17 -10.14 23.07 -17.63
N ASP A 18 -11.02 24.02 -17.95
CA ASP A 18 -11.63 24.16 -19.26
C ASP A 18 -10.78 25.08 -20.14
N ILE A 19 -10.52 24.65 -21.36
CA ILE A 19 -9.73 25.42 -22.32
C ILE A 19 -10.49 25.58 -23.63
N PHE A 20 -10.71 26.82 -24.04
CA PHE A 20 -11.29 27.17 -25.32
C PHE A 20 -10.19 27.74 -26.22
N LEU A 21 -9.84 27.02 -27.29
CA LEU A 21 -8.80 27.40 -28.23
C LEU A 21 -9.41 27.92 -29.52
N GLY A 22 -9.09 29.15 -29.87
CA GLY A 22 -9.36 29.75 -31.18
C GLY A 22 -8.08 29.98 -31.96
N GLN A 23 -8.19 30.48 -33.19
CA GLN A 23 -7.00 30.77 -34.05
C GLN A 23 -6.03 31.78 -33.44
N ASN A 24 -6.56 32.82 -32.75
CA ASN A 24 -5.78 33.91 -32.20
C ASN A 24 -6.01 34.15 -30.70
N TYR A 25 -6.72 33.25 -30.01
CA TYR A 25 -6.99 33.38 -28.60
C TYR A 25 -7.06 32.03 -27.91
N ILE A 26 -6.75 32.04 -26.62
CA ILE A 26 -6.98 30.94 -25.69
C ILE A 26 -7.71 31.50 -24.47
N VAL A 27 -8.77 30.84 -24.04
CA VAL A 27 -9.52 31.18 -22.83
C VAL A 27 -9.47 29.98 -21.89
N THR A 28 -9.09 30.23 -20.66
CA THR A 28 -9.06 29.22 -19.60
C THR A 28 -10.10 29.56 -18.55
N HIS A 29 -10.81 28.55 -18.06
CA HIS A 29 -11.74 28.67 -16.94
C HIS A 29 -11.38 27.62 -15.89
N HIS A 30 -11.27 28.04 -14.65
CA HIS A 30 -10.94 27.20 -13.51
C HIS A 30 -11.45 27.84 -12.22
N ASP A 31 -11.86 27.02 -11.24
CA ASP A 31 -12.45 27.49 -9.98
C ASP A 31 -11.37 27.87 -8.96
N TYR A 32 -10.21 27.23 -9.01
CA TYR A 32 -9.09 27.47 -8.11
C TYR A 32 -7.84 27.93 -8.87
N PRO A 33 -6.93 28.67 -8.23
CA PRO A 33 -5.66 29.06 -8.84
C PRO A 33 -4.86 27.84 -9.30
N ILE A 34 -4.44 27.84 -10.56
CA ILE A 34 -3.61 26.78 -11.16
C ILE A 34 -2.24 27.36 -11.47
N THR A 35 -1.21 26.85 -10.79
CA THR A 35 0.18 27.34 -10.88
C THR A 35 0.67 27.41 -12.33
N ALA A 36 0.41 26.39 -13.13
CA ALA A 36 0.81 26.35 -14.54
C ALA A 36 0.22 27.48 -15.38
N ILE A 37 -1.02 27.92 -15.05
CA ILE A 37 -1.67 29.06 -15.74
C ILE A 37 -1.06 30.37 -15.27
N GLU A 38 -0.92 30.55 -13.94
CA GLU A 38 -0.34 31.78 -13.37
C GLU A 38 1.07 32.01 -13.89
N GLU A 39 1.93 31.00 -13.87
CA GLU A 39 3.30 31.09 -14.41
C GLU A 39 3.32 31.37 -15.91
N THR A 40 2.40 30.79 -16.67
CA THR A 40 2.31 31.07 -18.11
C THR A 40 1.84 32.50 -18.37
N TRP A 41 0.87 32.97 -17.59
CA TRP A 41 0.37 34.35 -17.65
C TRP A 41 1.47 35.35 -17.30
N GLU A 42 2.21 35.13 -16.23
CA GLU A 42 3.36 35.98 -15.84
C GLU A 42 4.46 35.98 -16.93
N ALA A 43 4.76 34.81 -17.51
CA ALA A 43 5.74 34.70 -18.57
C ALA A 43 5.33 35.49 -19.83
N CYS A 44 4.03 35.49 -20.16
CA CYS A 44 3.49 36.29 -21.27
C CYS A 44 3.54 37.80 -21.00
N ASN A 45 3.23 38.19 -19.76
CA ASN A 45 3.30 39.62 -19.37
C ASN A 45 4.75 40.13 -19.31
N ARG A 46 5.71 39.29 -18.93
CA ARG A 46 7.12 39.66 -18.83
C ARG A 46 7.80 39.75 -20.19
N ASP A 47 7.44 38.86 -21.11
CA ASP A 47 8.02 38.83 -22.45
C ASP A 47 6.95 38.57 -23.53
N PRO A 48 6.57 39.62 -24.32
CA PRO A 48 5.58 39.48 -25.38
C PRO A 48 5.92 38.45 -26.47
N ARG A 49 7.18 38.04 -26.57
CA ARG A 49 7.59 36.97 -27.52
C ARG A 49 6.93 35.64 -27.21
N ASN A 50 6.51 35.42 -25.96
CA ASN A 50 5.80 34.22 -25.57
C ASN A 50 4.42 34.06 -26.23
N THR A 51 3.82 35.18 -26.71
CA THR A 51 2.52 35.18 -27.39
C THR A 51 2.65 35.23 -28.93
N GLN A 52 3.85 35.44 -29.47
CA GLN A 52 4.06 35.57 -30.92
C GLN A 52 3.93 34.26 -31.69
N ASN A 53 4.11 33.12 -31.04
CA ASN A 53 4.05 31.79 -31.65
C ASN A 53 2.61 31.24 -31.84
N GLY A 54 1.59 31.99 -31.44
CA GLY A 54 0.18 31.58 -31.58
C GLY A 54 -0.47 31.06 -30.32
N ALA A 55 -1.79 30.90 -30.36
CA ALA A 55 -2.58 30.43 -29.24
C ALA A 55 -2.37 28.94 -28.96
N ASP A 56 -2.12 28.15 -29.96
CA ASP A 56 -1.78 26.74 -29.89
C ASP A 56 -0.43 26.50 -29.19
N HIS A 57 0.56 27.33 -29.43
CA HIS A 57 1.82 27.28 -28.69
C HIS A 57 1.66 27.65 -27.20
N LEU A 58 0.74 28.55 -26.87
CA LEU A 58 0.37 28.81 -25.46
C LEU A 58 -0.35 27.63 -24.83
N LEU A 59 -1.25 26.96 -25.54
CA LEU A 59 -1.87 25.73 -25.09
C LEU A 59 -0.83 24.67 -24.75
N TYR A 60 0.17 24.49 -25.64
CA TYR A 60 1.30 23.61 -25.38
C TYR A 60 1.99 23.97 -24.06
N LYS A 61 2.37 25.23 -23.85
CA LYS A 61 3.08 25.66 -22.63
C LYS A 61 2.28 25.40 -21.35
N ILE A 62 0.98 25.69 -21.37
CA ILE A 62 0.10 25.43 -20.23
C ILE A 62 0.06 23.92 -19.95
N THR A 63 -0.15 23.12 -20.99
CA THR A 63 -0.31 21.67 -20.84
C THR A 63 1.00 20.99 -20.42
N ASP A 64 2.12 21.43 -20.93
CA ASP A 64 3.46 20.94 -20.57
C ASP A 64 3.73 21.14 -19.08
N ARG A 65 3.46 22.36 -18.57
CA ARG A 65 3.62 22.66 -17.14
C ARG A 65 2.68 21.85 -16.25
N LEU A 66 1.40 21.71 -16.67
CA LEU A 66 0.42 20.90 -15.94
C LEU A 66 0.88 19.43 -15.82
N VAL A 67 1.41 18.87 -16.90
CA VAL A 67 1.88 17.49 -16.92
C VAL A 67 3.18 17.36 -16.11
N ALA A 68 4.05 18.37 -16.12
CA ALA A 68 5.25 18.38 -15.31
C ALA A 68 4.97 18.34 -13.79
N GLU A 69 3.84 18.90 -13.34
CA GLU A 69 3.43 18.86 -11.93
C GLU A 69 3.05 17.45 -11.43
N TYR A 70 2.79 16.49 -12.32
CA TYR A 70 2.47 15.13 -11.91
C TYR A 70 3.68 14.33 -11.41
N MET A 71 4.86 14.57 -11.95
CA MET A 71 6.07 13.80 -11.60
C MET A 71 6.43 13.91 -10.11
N PRO A 72 6.50 15.11 -9.50
CA PRO A 72 6.74 15.23 -8.05
C PRO A 72 5.71 14.52 -7.18
N THR A 73 4.47 14.42 -7.66
CA THR A 73 3.40 13.69 -6.97
C THR A 73 3.63 12.18 -7.03
N VAL A 74 4.04 11.67 -8.20
CA VAL A 74 4.41 10.26 -8.38
C VAL A 74 5.58 9.88 -7.49
N GLU A 75 6.63 10.71 -7.44
CA GLU A 75 7.81 10.48 -6.59
C GLU A 75 7.46 10.46 -5.08
N LYS A 76 6.54 11.31 -4.64
CA LYS A 76 6.05 11.29 -3.24
C LYS A 76 5.28 9.99 -2.93
N ILE A 77 4.48 9.52 -3.88
CA ILE A 77 3.73 8.27 -3.73
C ILE A 77 4.69 7.08 -3.68
N ASP A 78 5.69 7.06 -4.54
CA ASP A 78 6.74 6.03 -4.58
C ASP A 78 7.48 5.93 -3.25
N ALA A 79 7.99 7.06 -2.74
CA ALA A 79 8.64 7.13 -1.44
C ALA A 79 7.72 6.69 -0.28
N ALA A 80 6.41 6.96 -0.37
CA ALA A 80 5.45 6.51 0.64
C ALA A 80 5.21 4.99 0.57
N ILE A 81 5.23 4.39 -0.62
CA ILE A 81 5.13 2.94 -0.81
C ILE A 81 6.32 2.25 -0.17
N ASP A 82 7.55 2.70 -0.46
CA ASP A 82 8.78 2.15 0.12
C ASP A 82 8.72 2.14 1.66
N GLN A 83 8.33 3.27 2.27
CA GLN A 83 8.18 3.37 3.72
C GLN A 83 7.14 2.40 4.30
N ILE A 84 6.06 2.15 3.56
CA ILE A 84 5.01 1.24 4.00
C ILE A 84 5.46 -0.22 3.82
N GLU A 85 6.20 -0.55 2.76
CA GLU A 85 6.79 -1.88 2.58
C GLU A 85 7.69 -2.25 3.74
N ASP A 86 8.56 -1.35 4.20
CA ASP A 86 9.38 -1.55 5.40
C ASP A 86 8.50 -1.83 6.64
N GLN A 87 7.41 -1.06 6.83
CA GLN A 87 6.48 -1.27 7.93
C GLN A 87 5.74 -2.61 7.86
N VAL A 88 5.48 -3.13 6.65
CA VAL A 88 4.84 -4.44 6.44
C VAL A 88 5.72 -5.57 6.96
N PHE A 89 7.03 -5.49 6.74
CA PHE A 89 7.97 -6.52 7.21
C PHE A 89 8.25 -6.40 8.72
N ASP A 90 8.53 -5.20 9.21
CA ASP A 90 8.96 -5.00 10.58
C ASP A 90 7.81 -5.13 11.59
N ARG A 91 6.75 -4.35 11.38
CA ARG A 91 5.63 -4.22 12.34
C ARG A 91 4.28 -4.04 11.62
N PRO A 92 3.77 -5.08 10.95
CA PRO A 92 2.48 -4.99 10.31
C PRO A 92 1.38 -4.63 11.32
N SER A 93 0.59 -3.62 10.99
CA SER A 93 -0.48 -3.09 11.81
C SER A 93 -1.74 -2.82 10.97
N PRO A 94 -2.94 -2.72 11.57
CA PRO A 94 -4.13 -2.28 10.85
C PRO A 94 -3.97 -0.91 10.17
N ARG A 95 -3.14 -0.02 10.74
CA ARG A 95 -2.81 1.28 10.14
C ARG A 95 -1.98 1.14 8.86
N THR A 96 -1.06 0.18 8.83
CA THR A 96 -0.27 -0.12 7.63
C THR A 96 -1.18 -0.57 6.49
N LEU A 97 -2.15 -1.42 6.79
CA LEU A 97 -3.17 -1.87 5.83
C LEU A 97 -4.02 -0.70 5.32
N GLU A 98 -4.47 0.18 6.21
CA GLU A 98 -5.24 1.38 5.84
C GLU A 98 -4.46 2.28 4.89
N LYS A 99 -3.18 2.56 5.16
CA LYS A 99 -2.30 3.34 4.29
C LYS A 99 -2.18 2.72 2.89
N LEU A 100 -2.01 1.40 2.78
CA LEU A 100 -1.96 0.70 1.50
C LEU A 100 -3.26 0.88 0.70
N PHE A 101 -4.42 0.79 1.34
CA PHE A 101 -5.70 1.03 0.67
C PHE A 101 -5.89 2.49 0.24
N VAL A 102 -5.37 3.44 1.01
CA VAL A 102 -5.41 4.86 0.64
C VAL A 102 -4.54 5.08 -0.60
N LEU A 103 -3.29 4.61 -0.61
CA LEU A 103 -2.41 4.73 -1.79
C LEU A 103 -3.01 4.06 -3.02
N LYS A 104 -3.61 2.88 -2.88
CA LYS A 104 -4.31 2.21 -3.99
C LYS A 104 -5.41 3.09 -4.57
N ARG A 105 -6.18 3.80 -3.73
CA ARG A 105 -7.24 4.72 -4.18
C ARG A 105 -6.66 5.93 -4.91
N VAL A 106 -5.56 6.51 -4.41
CA VAL A 106 -4.87 7.63 -5.05
C VAL A 106 -4.38 7.24 -6.44
N LEU A 107 -3.70 6.09 -6.57
CA LEU A 107 -3.21 5.59 -7.86
C LEU A 107 -4.36 5.30 -8.85
N LEU A 108 -5.49 4.78 -8.38
CA LEU A 108 -6.69 4.59 -9.21
C LEU A 108 -7.30 5.93 -9.64
N ALA A 109 -7.33 6.94 -8.78
CA ALA A 109 -7.79 8.29 -9.14
C ALA A 109 -6.87 8.91 -10.20
N MET A 110 -5.55 8.81 -10.01
CA MET A 110 -4.55 9.29 -10.95
C MET A 110 -4.68 8.63 -12.33
N ARG A 111 -4.89 7.31 -12.38
CA ARG A 111 -5.15 6.58 -13.63
C ARG A 111 -6.36 7.14 -14.39
N ARG A 112 -7.45 7.44 -13.66
CA ARG A 112 -8.68 7.99 -14.28
C ARG A 112 -8.47 9.35 -14.89
N ILE A 113 -7.47 10.11 -14.44
CA ILE A 113 -7.11 11.42 -14.96
C ILE A 113 -6.13 11.27 -16.14
N LEU A 114 -5.08 10.49 -15.99
CA LEU A 114 -4.02 10.34 -16.98
C LEU A 114 -4.52 9.73 -18.31
N LEU A 115 -5.41 8.74 -18.26
CA LEU A 115 -5.89 8.06 -19.46
C LEU A 115 -6.64 8.99 -20.44
N PRO A 116 -7.66 9.75 -20.01
CA PRO A 116 -8.34 10.68 -20.92
C PRO A 116 -7.42 11.80 -21.42
N GLN A 117 -6.56 12.35 -20.56
CA GLN A 117 -5.60 13.40 -20.96
C GLN A 117 -4.66 12.89 -22.05
N ARG A 118 -4.14 11.66 -21.89
CA ARG A 118 -3.31 11.01 -22.92
C ARG A 118 -4.03 10.89 -24.25
N GLU A 119 -5.32 10.52 -24.22
CA GLU A 119 -6.13 10.41 -25.45
C GLU A 119 -6.31 11.78 -26.12
N VAL A 120 -6.62 12.83 -25.36
CA VAL A 120 -6.75 14.19 -25.89
C VAL A 120 -5.44 14.65 -26.53
N LEU A 121 -4.30 14.49 -25.85
CA LEU A 121 -3.01 14.91 -26.40
C LEU A 121 -2.59 14.08 -27.62
N ASN A 122 -2.93 12.79 -27.67
CA ASN A 122 -2.71 11.99 -28.86
C ASN A 122 -3.48 12.52 -30.06
N LYS A 123 -4.74 12.95 -29.87
CA LYS A 123 -5.52 13.62 -30.92
C LYS A 123 -4.93 14.94 -31.34
N LEU A 124 -4.53 15.79 -30.40
CA LEU A 124 -3.87 17.08 -30.70
C LEU A 124 -2.57 16.91 -31.49
N ALA A 125 -1.81 15.85 -31.20
CA ALA A 125 -0.56 15.53 -31.88
C ALA A 125 -0.74 14.96 -33.29
N ARG A 126 -1.87 14.26 -33.58
CA ARG A 126 -2.05 13.49 -34.81
C ARG A 126 -3.09 14.06 -35.75
N ASP A 127 -4.20 14.59 -35.21
CA ASP A 127 -5.34 15.00 -35.99
C ASP A 127 -5.13 16.38 -36.61
N ASP A 128 -5.81 16.65 -37.72
CA ASP A 128 -5.69 17.90 -38.46
C ASP A 128 -6.71 18.92 -37.98
N TYR A 129 -6.38 19.62 -36.90
CA TYR A 129 -7.18 20.73 -36.36
C TYR A 129 -6.76 22.05 -36.99
N ARG A 130 -7.74 22.84 -37.47
CA ARG A 130 -7.50 24.17 -38.08
C ARG A 130 -6.87 25.21 -37.13
N VAL A 131 -6.98 24.94 -35.81
CA VAL A 131 -6.49 25.84 -34.77
C VAL A 131 -5.11 25.43 -34.25
N ILE A 132 -4.50 24.37 -34.78
CA ILE A 132 -3.17 23.89 -34.40
C ILE A 132 -2.26 23.91 -35.64
N ASP A 133 -1.15 24.68 -35.54
CA ASP A 133 -0.12 24.69 -36.60
C ASP A 133 0.53 23.28 -36.67
N PRO A 134 0.69 22.72 -37.87
CA PRO A 134 1.44 21.48 -38.07
C PRO A 134 2.82 21.44 -37.42
N LYS A 135 3.46 22.60 -37.24
CA LYS A 135 4.77 22.73 -36.55
C LYS A 135 4.68 22.45 -35.06
N ASP A 136 3.56 22.82 -34.43
CA ASP A 136 3.38 22.68 -32.97
C ASP A 136 2.90 21.29 -32.55
N ARG A 137 2.46 20.44 -33.49
CA ARG A 137 2.09 19.04 -33.23
C ARG A 137 3.20 18.23 -32.60
N ILE A 138 4.45 18.52 -32.90
CA ILE A 138 5.59 17.83 -32.31
C ILE A 138 5.66 18.06 -30.79
N PHE A 139 5.31 19.24 -30.31
CA PHE A 139 5.29 19.58 -28.89
C PHE A 139 4.19 18.83 -28.14
N PHE A 140 2.99 18.70 -28.74
CA PHE A 140 1.91 17.88 -28.16
C PHE A 140 2.28 16.40 -28.12
N ARG A 141 3.08 15.93 -29.07
CA ARG A 141 3.61 14.57 -29.08
C ARG A 141 4.57 14.34 -27.90
N ASP A 142 5.43 15.30 -27.60
CA ASP A 142 6.35 15.20 -26.46
C ASP A 142 5.58 15.11 -25.14
N ILE A 143 4.51 15.91 -24.96
CA ILE A 143 3.65 15.82 -23.78
C ILE A 143 2.92 14.47 -23.73
N TYR A 144 2.43 13.98 -24.86
CA TYR A 144 1.82 12.65 -24.95
C TYR A 144 2.79 11.56 -24.46
N ASP A 145 4.05 11.61 -24.90
CA ASP A 145 5.08 10.64 -24.49
C ASP A 145 5.41 10.77 -22.99
N HIS A 146 5.33 11.97 -22.41
CA HIS A 146 5.42 12.18 -20.96
C HIS A 146 4.25 11.54 -20.21
N LEU A 147 3.01 11.71 -20.70
CA LEU A 147 1.83 11.07 -20.08
C LEU A 147 1.85 9.55 -20.20
N VAL A 148 2.40 8.98 -21.28
CA VAL A 148 2.62 7.54 -21.40
C VAL A 148 3.55 7.06 -20.28
N ARG A 149 4.69 7.72 -20.09
CA ARG A 149 5.63 7.35 -19.00
C ARG A 149 5.00 7.48 -17.61
N LEU A 150 4.25 8.54 -17.34
CA LEU A 150 3.52 8.72 -16.08
C LEU A 150 2.48 7.62 -15.86
N HIS A 151 1.78 7.23 -16.91
CA HIS A 151 0.83 6.12 -16.84
C HIS A 151 1.52 4.80 -16.51
N ASP A 152 2.63 4.49 -17.17
CA ASP A 152 3.39 3.26 -16.94
C ASP A 152 3.97 3.21 -15.52
N LEU A 153 4.48 4.35 -15.01
CA LEU A 153 4.92 4.47 -13.62
C LEU A 153 3.75 4.24 -12.65
N ASN A 154 2.60 4.89 -12.91
CA ASN A 154 1.42 4.70 -12.07
C ASN A 154 0.94 3.23 -12.02
N GLU A 155 1.00 2.51 -13.15
CA GLU A 155 0.68 1.06 -13.17
C GLU A 155 1.72 0.26 -12.36
N SER A 156 3.01 0.58 -12.49
CA SER A 156 4.08 -0.07 -11.70
C SER A 156 3.89 0.15 -10.20
N LEU A 157 3.58 1.38 -9.78
CA LEU A 157 3.31 1.69 -8.37
C LEU A 157 2.07 0.97 -7.84
N ARG A 158 1.04 0.82 -8.68
CA ARG A 158 -0.16 0.06 -8.32
C ARG A 158 0.15 -1.42 -8.10
N ASP A 159 1.03 -1.99 -8.92
CA ASP A 159 1.47 -3.38 -8.79
C ASP A 159 2.33 -3.57 -7.52
N LEU A 160 3.20 -2.61 -7.18
CA LEU A 160 3.94 -2.59 -5.91
C LEU A 160 2.99 -2.57 -4.71
N VAL A 161 2.00 -1.67 -4.68
CA VAL A 161 0.99 -1.64 -3.60
C VAL A 161 0.22 -2.96 -3.49
N SER A 162 -0.09 -3.60 -4.62
CA SER A 162 -0.77 -4.90 -4.61
C SER A 162 0.13 -5.99 -4.03
N GLY A 163 1.42 -6.01 -4.41
CA GLY A 163 2.43 -6.91 -3.84
C GLY A 163 2.64 -6.70 -2.34
N ALA A 164 2.67 -5.45 -1.90
CA ALA A 164 2.77 -5.11 -0.47
C ALA A 164 1.55 -5.59 0.33
N LEU A 165 0.34 -5.53 -0.24
CA LEU A 165 -0.89 -6.10 0.36
C LEU A 165 -0.79 -7.62 0.51
N ASP A 166 -0.32 -8.33 -0.52
CA ASP A 166 -0.15 -9.79 -0.47
C ASP A 166 0.92 -10.18 0.56
N THR A 167 2.00 -9.42 0.62
CA THR A 167 3.06 -9.59 1.62
C THR A 167 2.53 -9.34 3.04
N TYR A 168 1.73 -8.30 3.25
CA TYR A 168 1.08 -8.01 4.53
C TYR A 168 0.25 -9.21 5.01
N LEU A 169 -0.60 -9.77 4.14
CA LEU A 169 -1.42 -10.93 4.46
C LEU A 169 -0.56 -12.16 4.79
N SER A 170 0.53 -12.37 4.05
CA SER A 170 1.47 -13.46 4.29
C SER A 170 2.15 -13.33 5.66
N VAL A 171 2.63 -12.13 6.03
CA VAL A 171 3.28 -11.87 7.33
C VAL A 171 2.29 -12.06 8.48
N ILE A 172 1.06 -11.57 8.35
CA ILE A 172 0.01 -11.79 9.37
C ILE A 172 -0.32 -13.29 9.53
N ASN A 173 -0.45 -14.02 8.42
CA ASN A 173 -0.68 -15.47 8.47
C ASN A 173 0.47 -16.21 9.14
N ASN A 174 1.71 -15.86 8.84
CA ASN A 174 2.88 -16.44 9.49
C ASN A 174 2.89 -16.18 11.01
N ARG A 175 2.59 -14.95 11.43
CA ARG A 175 2.47 -14.62 12.86
C ARG A 175 1.35 -15.41 13.55
N MET A 176 0.21 -15.55 12.89
CA MET A 176 -0.89 -16.35 13.41
C MET A 176 -0.48 -17.81 13.58
N ASN A 177 0.24 -18.37 12.59
CA ASN A 177 0.76 -19.74 12.67
C ASN A 177 1.77 -19.91 13.82
N GLU A 178 2.64 -18.91 14.07
CA GLU A 178 3.56 -18.92 15.22
C GLU A 178 2.83 -18.91 16.56
N VAL A 179 1.78 -18.09 16.69
CA VAL A 179 0.94 -18.07 17.89
C VAL A 179 0.22 -19.41 18.08
N MET A 180 -0.39 -19.95 17.03
CA MET A 180 -1.05 -21.26 17.05
C MET A 180 -0.08 -22.39 17.40
N LYS A 181 1.13 -22.37 16.82
CA LYS A 181 2.20 -23.31 17.15
C LYS A 181 2.55 -23.24 18.65
N THR A 182 2.79 -22.04 19.16
CA THR A 182 3.10 -21.83 20.59
C THR A 182 1.97 -22.34 21.50
N LEU A 183 0.72 -22.01 21.18
CA LEU A 183 -0.43 -22.47 21.94
C LEU A 183 -0.55 -24.00 21.90
N THR A 184 -0.37 -24.60 20.73
CA THR A 184 -0.39 -26.06 20.56
C THR A 184 0.68 -26.75 21.40
N ILE A 185 1.91 -26.19 21.42
CA ILE A 185 3.00 -26.72 22.25
C ILE A 185 2.63 -26.68 23.73
N ILE A 186 2.14 -25.54 24.22
CA ILE A 186 1.73 -25.37 25.61
C ILE A 186 0.63 -26.39 25.94
N THR A 187 -0.44 -26.45 25.16
CA THR A 187 -1.58 -27.34 25.38
C THR A 187 -1.13 -28.79 25.36
N THR A 188 -0.28 -29.21 24.41
CA THR A 188 0.18 -30.59 24.33
C THR A 188 1.04 -30.99 25.53
N LEU A 189 1.86 -30.08 26.06
CA LEU A 189 2.67 -30.33 27.25
C LEU A 189 1.84 -30.40 28.54
N PHE A 190 0.84 -29.51 28.68
CA PHE A 190 0.06 -29.42 29.91
C PHE A 190 -1.13 -30.37 29.97
N MET A 191 -1.72 -30.81 28.86
CA MET A 191 -2.87 -31.69 28.84
C MET A 191 -2.65 -33.02 29.61
N PRO A 192 -1.57 -33.77 29.36
CA PRO A 192 -1.32 -35.01 30.12
C PRO A 192 -1.04 -34.74 31.58
N LEU A 193 -0.35 -33.65 31.91
CA LEU A 193 -0.09 -33.26 33.31
C LEU A 193 -1.40 -32.97 34.08
N THR A 194 -2.27 -32.18 33.46
CA THR A 194 -3.57 -31.81 34.02
C THR A 194 -4.43 -33.07 34.24
N PHE A 195 -4.41 -34.01 33.28
CA PHE A 195 -5.09 -35.29 33.41
C PHE A 195 -4.55 -36.11 34.59
N LEU A 196 -3.22 -36.28 34.69
CA LEU A 196 -2.59 -37.01 35.77
C LEU A 196 -2.87 -36.39 37.16
N THR A 197 -2.65 -35.10 37.28
CA THR A 197 -2.87 -34.39 38.55
C THR A 197 -4.36 -34.39 38.92
N GLY A 198 -5.26 -34.26 37.97
CA GLY A 198 -6.70 -34.34 38.17
C GLY A 198 -7.13 -35.76 38.61
N PHE A 199 -6.60 -36.80 37.96
CA PHE A 199 -6.92 -38.20 38.31
C PHE A 199 -6.43 -38.54 39.71
N PHE A 200 -5.17 -38.24 40.06
CA PHE A 200 -4.64 -38.48 41.39
C PHE A 200 -5.19 -37.53 42.47
N GLY A 201 -5.74 -36.37 42.09
CA GLY A 201 -6.42 -35.44 43.00
C GLY A 201 -7.84 -35.78 43.32
N MET A 202 -8.43 -36.83 42.71
CA MET A 202 -9.80 -37.23 42.98
C MET A 202 -9.88 -38.06 44.28
N ASN A 203 -10.75 -37.66 45.18
CA ASN A 203 -11.04 -38.39 46.45
C ASN A 203 -12.00 -39.58 46.26
N PHE A 204 -12.27 -39.97 45.03
CA PHE A 204 -13.24 -41.03 44.69
C PHE A 204 -12.87 -42.41 45.27
N PHE A 205 -11.61 -42.69 45.47
CA PHE A 205 -11.10 -43.98 45.94
C PHE A 205 -11.00 -44.08 47.45
N GLU A 206 -11.18 -43.02 48.20
CA GLU A 206 -11.05 -42.95 49.63
C GLU A 206 -12.05 -43.87 50.36
N PRO A 207 -13.36 -43.93 49.98
CA PRO A 207 -14.35 -44.83 50.62
C PRO A 207 -14.07 -46.32 50.40
N LEU A 208 -13.31 -46.71 49.38
CA LEU A 208 -13.03 -48.07 48.99
C LEU A 208 -11.80 -48.67 49.70
N GLY A 209 -11.08 -47.90 50.51
CA GLY A 209 -9.87 -48.36 51.21
C GLY A 209 -8.67 -48.64 50.27
N LEU A 210 -8.81 -48.42 48.99
CA LEU A 210 -7.77 -48.67 47.96
C LEU A 210 -6.62 -47.65 48.01
N MET A 211 -6.84 -46.52 48.65
CA MET A 211 -5.87 -45.41 48.73
C MET A 211 -4.67 -45.69 49.61
N LYS A 212 -4.76 -46.61 50.59
CA LYS A 212 -3.61 -46.97 51.44
C LYS A 212 -2.41 -47.48 50.66
N ALA A 213 -2.63 -48.14 49.52
CA ALA A 213 -1.55 -48.62 48.65
C ALA A 213 -1.00 -47.51 47.72
N TRP A 214 -1.83 -46.55 47.34
CA TRP A 214 -1.49 -45.49 46.38
C TRP A 214 -0.94 -44.21 47.02
N THR A 215 -1.17 -44.02 48.33
CA THR A 215 -0.66 -42.91 49.13
C THR A 215 0.66 -43.18 49.84
N THR A 216 1.30 -44.31 49.53
CA THR A 216 2.62 -44.64 50.06
C THR A 216 3.69 -43.68 49.53
N THR A 217 4.67 -43.37 50.38
CA THR A 217 5.79 -42.48 50.05
C THR A 217 6.48 -42.82 48.72
N PRO A 218 6.77 -44.09 48.37
CA PRO A 218 7.39 -44.40 47.05
C PRO A 218 6.47 -44.08 45.86
N VAL A 219 5.16 -44.30 45.95
CA VAL A 219 4.22 -43.99 44.86
C VAL A 219 4.15 -42.49 44.63
N PHE A 220 4.19 -41.67 45.66
CA PHE A 220 4.29 -40.20 45.53
C PHE A 220 5.50 -39.77 44.72
N TYR A 221 6.70 -40.30 45.00
CA TYR A 221 7.90 -39.99 44.26
C TYR A 221 7.86 -40.45 42.80
N VAL A 222 7.22 -41.60 42.54
CA VAL A 222 7.05 -42.11 41.15
C VAL A 222 6.12 -41.19 40.37
N VAL A 223 4.98 -40.79 40.93
CA VAL A 223 4.04 -39.86 40.28
C VAL A 223 4.68 -38.50 40.05
N LEU A 224 5.44 -37.99 41.02
CA LEU A 224 6.18 -36.74 40.90
C LEU A 224 7.23 -36.83 39.79
N ALA A 225 7.97 -37.91 39.71
CA ALA A 225 8.97 -38.13 38.65
C ALA A 225 8.33 -38.17 37.26
N ILE A 226 7.18 -38.87 37.12
CA ILE A 226 6.42 -38.90 35.85
C ILE A 226 5.97 -37.47 35.45
N ASN A 227 5.42 -36.71 36.40
CA ASN A 227 4.99 -35.34 36.15
C ASN A 227 6.12 -34.41 35.69
N ILE A 228 7.37 -34.65 36.12
CA ILE A 228 8.54 -33.86 35.71
C ILE A 228 9.15 -34.38 34.41
N LEU A 229 9.31 -35.71 34.28
CA LEU A 229 10.00 -36.31 33.15
C LEU A 229 9.16 -36.32 31.85
N MET A 230 7.82 -36.45 32.00
CA MET A 230 6.92 -36.50 30.83
C MET A 230 6.95 -35.24 29.98
N PRO A 231 6.81 -34.00 30.48
CA PRO A 231 6.87 -32.80 29.67
C PRO A 231 8.26 -32.58 29.06
N ILE A 232 9.32 -32.96 29.79
CA ILE A 232 10.69 -32.89 29.28
C ILE A 232 10.87 -33.85 28.09
N GLY A 233 10.40 -35.08 28.22
CA GLY A 233 10.42 -36.08 27.14
C GLY A 233 9.62 -35.64 25.92
N MET A 234 8.41 -35.08 26.14
CA MET A 234 7.56 -34.56 25.07
C MET A 234 8.19 -33.35 24.39
N TYR A 235 8.80 -32.43 25.14
CA TYR A 235 9.51 -31.29 24.57
C TYR A 235 10.69 -31.73 23.71
N ILE A 236 11.53 -32.65 24.19
CA ILE A 236 12.66 -33.21 23.42
C ILE A 236 12.16 -33.92 22.14
N TRP A 237 11.06 -34.70 22.25
CA TRP A 237 10.49 -35.39 21.09
C TRP A 237 9.95 -34.40 20.05
N MET A 238 9.23 -33.36 20.46
CA MET A 238 8.71 -32.31 19.57
C MET A 238 9.85 -31.56 18.88
N ARG A 239 10.91 -31.20 19.62
CA ARG A 239 12.10 -30.55 19.06
C ARG A 239 12.81 -31.41 18.00
N ARG A 240 12.90 -32.74 18.24
CA ARG A 240 13.52 -33.66 17.26
C ARG A 240 12.69 -33.86 15.98
N ARG A 241 11.38 -33.68 16.06
CA ARG A 241 10.46 -33.81 14.92
C ARG A 241 10.29 -32.50 14.15
N MET A 242 11.08 -31.47 14.41
CA MET A 242 10.98 -30.13 13.80
C MET A 242 9.60 -29.46 13.94
N TRP A 243 8.92 -29.72 15.04
CA TRP A 243 7.69 -29.04 15.40
C TRP A 243 7.96 -27.71 16.15
N LEU A 244 9.22 -27.48 16.52
CA LEU A 244 9.75 -26.27 17.17
C LEU A 244 10.70 -25.50 16.27
#